data_e6175a3f8e5ef969711d94feaf000724
#
_entry.id   e6175a3f8e5ef969711d94feaf000724
#
_cell.length_a   1.000
_cell.length_b   1.000
_cell.length_c   1.000
_cell.angle_alpha   90.00
_cell.angle_beta   90.00
_cell.angle_gamma   90.00
#
_symmetry.space_group_name_H-M   'P 1'
#
loop_
_entity.id
_entity.type
_entity.pdbx_description
1 polymer ?
#
loop_
_entity_poly.entity_id
_entity_poly.type
_entity_poly.pdbx_seq_one_letter_code
_entity_poly.pdbx_strand_id
1 'polypeptide(L)'
;MRNDLVEMGKNVEFFDGVKDWFKRISDFGEKLGMQVEHYVISSGMKEIIEGTEISKNFKSIFACEFLYDENGNAVWPKTDVNYTNKTQFVYRINKGVLDVANDVDLNRSMPEDSKRVPFCNMIYIGDGLSDVPCMKMMKAYGGYSIAVYRKRTVRLRTC
;
A
#
# COMPACT_ATOMS: atom_id res chain seq x y z
N MET A 1 -12.57 9.60 -17.28
CA MET A 1 -11.82 10.80 -16.85
C MET A 1 -11.26 10.57 -15.44
N ARG A 2 -10.29 11.39 -14.97
CA ARG A 2 -9.74 11.25 -13.61
C ARG A 2 -10.82 11.25 -12.54
N ASN A 3 -11.78 12.18 -12.67
CA ASN A 3 -12.86 12.31 -11.69
C ASN A 3 -13.76 11.08 -11.63
N ASP A 4 -13.97 10.37 -12.72
CA ASP A 4 -14.78 9.14 -12.72
C ASP A 4 -14.13 8.06 -11.85
N LEU A 5 -12.80 7.93 -11.94
CA LEU A 5 -12.04 6.98 -11.11
C LEU A 5 -12.11 7.38 -9.62
N VAL A 6 -12.00 8.67 -9.31
CA VAL A 6 -12.14 9.15 -7.92
C VAL A 6 -13.56 8.87 -7.39
N GLU A 7 -14.60 9.10 -8.20
CA GLU A 7 -15.99 8.79 -7.82
C GLU A 7 -16.19 7.29 -7.56
N MET A 8 -15.56 6.41 -8.35
CA MET A 8 -15.60 4.97 -8.11
C MET A 8 -15.06 4.60 -6.72
N GLY A 9 -14.08 5.35 -6.21
CA GLY A 9 -13.49 5.15 -4.89
C GLY A 9 -14.50 5.29 -3.75
N LYS A 10 -15.52 6.14 -3.91
CA LYS A 10 -16.59 6.34 -2.91
C LYS A 10 -17.47 5.09 -2.70
N ASN A 11 -17.49 4.19 -3.70
CA ASN A 11 -18.29 2.96 -3.67
C ASN A 11 -17.48 1.73 -3.25
N VAL A 12 -16.23 1.90 -2.83
CA VAL A 12 -15.41 0.77 -2.38
C VAL A 12 -15.92 0.26 -1.04
N GLU A 13 -16.27 -1.02 -1.02
CA GLU A 13 -16.67 -1.71 0.22
C GLU A 13 -15.43 -2.18 0.98
N PHE A 14 -15.40 -1.93 2.27
CA PHE A 14 -14.34 -2.35 3.16
C PHE A 14 -14.76 -3.55 4.01
N PHE A 15 -13.80 -4.36 4.42
CA PHE A 15 -14.02 -5.33 5.47
C PHE A 15 -14.40 -4.64 6.80
N ASP A 16 -15.16 -5.35 7.63
CA ASP A 16 -15.53 -4.87 8.94
C ASP A 16 -14.30 -4.44 9.76
N GLY A 17 -14.40 -3.27 10.38
CA GLY A 17 -13.36 -2.72 11.24
C GLY A 17 -12.24 -1.95 10.52
N VAL A 18 -12.18 -1.95 9.18
CA VAL A 18 -11.13 -1.22 8.42
C VAL A 18 -11.19 0.27 8.67
N LYS A 19 -12.40 0.86 8.75
CA LYS A 19 -12.55 2.31 8.97
C LYS A 19 -11.99 2.77 10.32
N ASP A 20 -12.15 1.94 11.35
CA ASP A 20 -11.67 2.21 12.71
C ASP A 20 -10.22 1.78 12.93
N TRP A 21 -9.68 0.95 12.03
CA TRP A 21 -8.33 0.39 12.14
C TRP A 21 -7.28 1.47 12.33
N PHE A 22 -7.29 2.49 11.50
CA PHE A 22 -6.25 3.53 11.47
C PHE A 22 -6.16 4.25 12.80
N LYS A 23 -7.31 4.67 13.33
CA LYS A 23 -7.37 5.34 14.63
C LYS A 23 -6.92 4.41 15.76
N ARG A 24 -7.43 3.17 15.79
CA ARG A 24 -7.11 2.20 16.85
C ARG A 24 -5.63 1.87 16.92
N ILE A 25 -4.98 1.68 15.76
CA ILE A 25 -3.55 1.36 15.70
C ILE A 25 -2.70 2.59 16.02
N SER A 26 -3.10 3.78 15.58
CA SER A 26 -2.39 5.03 15.92
C SER A 26 -2.47 5.31 17.42
N ASP A 27 -3.66 5.21 18.02
CA ASP A 27 -3.85 5.39 19.47
C ASP A 27 -3.04 4.35 20.28
N PHE A 28 -2.94 3.12 19.77
CA PHE A 28 -2.13 2.08 20.41
C PHE A 28 -0.63 2.38 20.32
N GLY A 29 -0.16 2.79 19.14
CA GLY A 29 1.23 3.18 18.93
C GLY A 29 1.63 4.36 19.83
N GLU A 30 0.78 5.39 19.91
CA GLU A 30 1.03 6.57 20.74
C GLU A 30 1.21 6.21 22.22
N LYS A 31 0.39 5.29 22.75
CA LYS A 31 0.53 4.79 24.15
C LYS A 31 1.87 4.10 24.40
N LEU A 32 2.51 3.60 23.35
CA LEU A 32 3.84 2.96 23.40
C LEU A 32 4.98 3.91 23.00
N GLY A 33 4.69 5.20 22.80
CA GLY A 33 5.66 6.19 22.34
C GLY A 33 6.10 6.00 20.88
N MET A 34 5.28 5.34 20.07
CA MET A 34 5.56 5.05 18.66
C MET A 34 4.64 5.84 17.74
N GLN A 35 5.18 6.36 16.64
CA GLN A 35 4.40 6.92 15.53
C GLN A 35 4.10 5.82 14.52
N VAL A 36 2.81 5.61 14.22
CA VAL A 36 2.36 4.67 13.19
C VAL A 36 2.10 5.40 11.89
N GLU A 37 2.61 4.87 10.79
CA GLU A 37 2.38 5.38 9.44
C GLU A 37 1.77 4.28 8.57
N HIS A 38 0.84 4.66 7.72
CA HIS A 38 0.16 3.75 6.81
C HIS A 38 0.52 4.05 5.36
N TYR A 39 0.75 3.01 4.59
CA TYR A 39 1.13 3.06 3.17
C TYR A 39 0.28 2.07 2.38
N VAL A 40 0.01 2.38 1.12
CA VAL A 40 -0.61 1.45 0.18
C VAL A 40 0.38 1.09 -0.92
N ILE A 41 0.46 -0.21 -1.24
CA ILE A 41 1.17 -0.74 -2.42
C ILE A 41 0.17 -1.60 -3.18
N SER A 42 -0.41 -1.08 -4.26
CA SER A 42 -1.54 -1.70 -4.96
C SER A 42 -1.34 -1.74 -6.47
N SER A 43 -1.77 -2.81 -7.11
CA SER A 43 -1.88 -2.88 -8.58
C SER A 43 -3.19 -2.25 -9.10
N GLY A 44 -4.02 -1.71 -8.22
CA GLY A 44 -5.21 -0.93 -8.58
C GLY A 44 -4.87 0.51 -8.95
N MET A 45 -5.90 1.26 -9.36
CA MET A 45 -5.75 2.67 -9.74
C MET A 45 -5.65 3.57 -8.51
N LYS A 46 -4.67 4.46 -8.51
CA LYS A 46 -4.41 5.41 -7.44
C LYS A 46 -5.60 6.33 -7.18
N GLU A 47 -6.23 6.81 -8.26
CA GLU A 47 -7.38 7.69 -8.21
C GLU A 47 -8.58 7.06 -7.49
N ILE A 48 -8.79 5.75 -7.68
CA ILE A 48 -9.84 5.01 -6.95
C ILE A 48 -9.51 4.98 -5.46
N ILE A 49 -8.25 4.70 -5.10
CA ILE A 49 -7.83 4.69 -3.70
C ILE A 49 -7.95 6.08 -3.08
N GLU A 50 -7.55 7.13 -3.80
CA GLU A 50 -7.69 8.53 -3.39
C GLU A 50 -9.15 8.93 -3.14
N GLY A 51 -10.09 8.35 -3.90
CA GLY A 51 -11.54 8.58 -3.76
C GLY A 51 -12.16 7.92 -2.54
N THR A 52 -11.46 6.99 -1.88
CA THR A 52 -12.00 6.30 -0.70
C THR A 52 -11.99 7.19 0.55
N GLU A 53 -12.93 6.94 1.46
CA GLU A 53 -13.01 7.67 2.73
C GLU A 53 -11.80 7.46 3.65
N ILE A 54 -11.01 6.39 3.44
CA ILE A 54 -9.82 6.06 4.23
C ILE A 54 -8.53 6.64 3.66
N SER A 55 -8.57 7.21 2.44
CA SER A 55 -7.38 7.68 1.70
C SER A 55 -6.51 8.66 2.50
N LYS A 56 -7.13 9.52 3.29
CA LYS A 56 -6.46 10.52 4.14
C LYS A 56 -5.56 9.93 5.24
N ASN A 57 -5.71 8.63 5.53
CA ASN A 57 -4.91 7.95 6.55
C ASN A 57 -3.56 7.47 6.01
N PHE A 58 -3.38 7.46 4.69
CA PHE A 58 -2.14 6.99 4.07
C PHE A 58 -1.13 8.11 3.92
N LYS A 59 0.08 7.88 4.37
CA LYS A 59 1.22 8.78 4.16
C LYS A 59 1.66 8.82 2.70
N SER A 60 1.58 7.67 2.02
CA SER A 60 1.80 7.56 0.57
C SER A 60 1.01 6.41 -0.01
N ILE A 61 0.56 6.58 -1.25
CA ILE A 61 -0.15 5.58 -2.04
C ILE A 61 0.69 5.27 -3.28
N PHE A 62 1.28 4.08 -3.32
CA PHE A 62 1.98 3.52 -4.47
C PHE A 62 1.00 2.62 -5.23
N ALA A 63 0.51 3.10 -6.35
CA ALA A 63 -0.49 2.41 -7.16
C ALA A 63 -0.32 2.78 -8.63
N CYS A 64 -1.01 2.08 -9.53
CA CYS A 64 -1.03 2.46 -10.93
C CYS A 64 -1.65 3.85 -11.09
N GLU A 65 -1.01 4.72 -11.86
CA GLU A 65 -1.40 6.12 -12.04
C GLU A 65 -1.23 6.52 -13.50
N PHE A 66 -2.14 7.32 -14.03
CA PHE A 66 -2.01 7.93 -15.35
C PHE A 66 -1.54 9.39 -15.27
N LEU A 67 -0.91 9.86 -16.34
CA LEU A 67 -0.84 11.28 -16.65
C LEU A 67 -2.18 11.70 -17.30
N TYR A 68 -2.63 12.88 -16.95
CA TYR A 68 -3.89 13.44 -17.45
C TYR A 68 -3.64 14.73 -18.21
N ASP A 69 -4.46 14.97 -19.24
CA ASP A 69 -4.51 16.25 -19.92
C ASP A 69 -5.29 17.30 -19.12
N GLU A 70 -5.38 18.52 -19.65
CA GLU A 70 -6.09 19.65 -19.04
C GLU A 70 -7.59 19.37 -18.85
N ASN A 71 -8.15 18.44 -19.63
CA ASN A 71 -9.55 18.02 -19.54
C ASN A 71 -9.76 16.83 -18.61
N GLY A 72 -8.69 16.31 -17.99
CA GLY A 72 -8.73 15.15 -17.10
C GLY A 72 -8.84 13.82 -17.83
N ASN A 73 -8.50 13.72 -19.11
CA ASN A 73 -8.42 12.47 -19.82
C ASN A 73 -7.05 11.83 -19.61
N ALA A 74 -7.04 10.52 -19.41
CA ALA A 74 -5.79 9.75 -19.29
C ALA A 74 -5.06 9.74 -20.64
N VAL A 75 -3.80 10.18 -20.64
CA VAL A 75 -2.99 10.26 -21.86
C VAL A 75 -1.84 9.27 -21.89
N TRP A 76 -1.28 8.93 -20.73
CA TRP A 76 -0.14 8.01 -20.63
C TRP A 76 -0.03 7.38 -19.25
N PRO A 77 0.43 6.11 -19.12
CA PRO A 77 0.77 5.52 -17.83
C PRO A 77 1.91 6.29 -17.16
N LYS A 78 1.69 6.77 -15.92
CA LYS A 78 2.73 7.46 -15.13
C LYS A 78 3.47 6.49 -14.22
N THR A 79 2.74 5.60 -13.57
CA THR A 79 3.28 4.60 -12.65
C THR A 79 2.58 3.27 -12.87
N ASP A 80 3.35 2.20 -12.96
CA ASP A 80 2.85 0.82 -12.95
C ASP A 80 3.29 0.11 -11.67
N VAL A 81 2.34 -0.54 -11.00
CA VAL A 81 2.58 -1.39 -9.83
C VAL A 81 2.02 -2.77 -10.11
N ASN A 82 2.89 -3.75 -10.18
CA ASN A 82 2.52 -5.12 -10.43
C ASN A 82 3.30 -6.10 -9.52
N TYR A 83 3.02 -7.39 -9.63
CA TYR A 83 3.60 -8.42 -8.76
C TYR A 83 5.13 -8.51 -8.84
N THR A 84 5.76 -8.02 -9.90
CA THR A 84 7.23 -8.07 -10.07
C THR A 84 7.94 -6.92 -9.38
N ASN A 85 7.26 -5.77 -9.19
CA ASN A 85 7.89 -4.55 -8.70
C ASN A 85 7.39 -4.07 -7.33
N LYS A 86 6.41 -4.74 -6.69
CA LYS A 86 5.90 -4.34 -5.36
C LYS A 86 6.99 -4.20 -4.30
N THR A 87 8.02 -5.05 -4.34
CA THR A 87 9.09 -5.04 -3.35
C THR A 87 9.90 -3.74 -3.35
N GLN A 88 10.07 -3.08 -4.51
CA GLN A 88 10.77 -1.79 -4.55
C GLN A 88 10.07 -0.72 -3.70
N PHE A 89 8.74 -0.72 -3.65
CA PHE A 89 8.00 0.26 -2.87
C PHE A 89 8.16 0.05 -1.36
N VAL A 90 8.36 -1.21 -0.93
CA VAL A 90 8.73 -1.49 0.46
C VAL A 90 10.12 -0.95 0.77
N TYR A 91 11.10 -1.08 -0.15
CA TYR A 91 12.41 -0.44 0.01
C TYR A 91 12.33 1.08 0.00
N ARG A 92 11.43 1.69 -0.79
CA ARG A 92 11.20 3.15 -0.76
C ARG A 92 10.73 3.61 0.62
N ILE A 93 9.81 2.89 1.25
CA ILE A 93 9.34 3.17 2.61
C ILE A 93 10.50 3.00 3.60
N ASN A 94 11.26 1.90 3.49
CA ASN A 94 12.40 1.60 4.35
C ASN A 94 13.44 2.73 4.35
N LYS A 95 13.78 3.23 3.16
CA LYS A 95 14.77 4.31 2.98
C LYS A 95 14.18 5.73 3.16
N GLY A 96 12.85 5.88 3.14
CA GLY A 96 12.21 7.19 3.16
C GLY A 96 12.18 7.91 1.81
N VAL A 97 12.45 7.21 0.71
CA VAL A 97 12.46 7.74 -0.67
C VAL A 97 11.08 7.56 -1.29
N LEU A 98 10.13 8.39 -0.90
CA LEU A 98 8.73 8.23 -1.29
C LEU A 98 8.41 8.77 -2.69
N ASP A 99 9.26 9.63 -3.26
CA ASP A 99 9.13 10.08 -4.64
C ASP A 99 9.51 8.94 -5.60
N VAL A 100 8.55 8.48 -6.41
CA VAL A 100 8.75 7.38 -7.37
C VAL A 100 9.72 7.74 -8.50
N ALA A 101 9.94 9.01 -8.78
CA ALA A 101 10.91 9.48 -9.80
C ALA A 101 12.35 9.49 -9.27
N ASN A 102 12.56 9.39 -7.96
CA ASN A 102 13.89 9.40 -7.36
C ASN A 102 14.47 7.99 -7.26
N ASP A 103 15.11 7.54 -8.33
CA ASP A 103 15.80 6.24 -8.36
C ASP A 103 17.24 6.30 -7.82
N VAL A 104 17.85 7.47 -7.85
CA VAL A 104 19.23 7.66 -7.37
C VAL A 104 19.33 7.36 -5.89
N ASP A 105 18.50 7.98 -5.06
CA ASP A 105 18.53 7.74 -3.62
C ASP A 105 17.98 6.36 -3.25
N LEU A 106 17.00 5.85 -4.03
CA LEU A 106 16.51 4.48 -3.84
C LEU A 106 17.64 3.46 -3.96
N ASN A 107 18.51 3.58 -4.97
CA ASN A 107 19.59 2.63 -5.25
C ASN A 107 20.87 2.92 -4.45
N ARG A 108 20.96 4.07 -3.80
CA ARG A 108 22.12 4.42 -2.95
C ARG A 108 22.28 3.41 -1.82
N SER A 109 23.53 2.98 -1.56
CA SER A 109 23.83 2.20 -0.35
C SER A 109 23.54 3.03 0.90
N MET A 110 22.86 2.44 1.86
CA MET A 110 22.47 3.10 3.11
C MET A 110 22.66 2.12 4.28
N PRO A 111 23.41 2.50 5.33
CA PRO A 111 23.53 1.70 6.54
C PRO A 111 22.17 1.40 7.18
N GLU A 112 22.04 0.27 7.88
CA GLU A 112 20.78 -0.17 8.47
C GLU A 112 20.23 0.83 9.50
N ASP A 113 21.11 1.40 10.31
CA ASP A 113 20.78 2.40 11.34
C ASP A 113 20.35 3.76 10.79
N SER A 114 20.66 4.04 9.52
CA SER A 114 20.29 5.27 8.82
C SER A 114 18.97 5.15 8.06
N LYS A 115 18.38 3.96 8.00
CA LYS A 115 17.10 3.74 7.32
C LYS A 115 15.96 4.36 8.12
N ARG A 116 15.07 5.06 7.40
CA ARG A 116 13.97 5.78 8.03
C ARG A 116 13.01 4.87 8.80
N VAL A 117 12.65 3.74 8.19
CA VAL A 117 11.82 2.71 8.83
C VAL A 117 12.49 1.36 8.64
N PRO A 118 13.19 0.82 9.65
CA PRO A 118 13.75 -0.53 9.59
C PRO A 118 12.69 -1.59 9.30
N PHE A 119 13.05 -2.65 8.56
CA PHE A 119 12.09 -3.69 8.22
C PHE A 119 11.45 -4.36 9.45
N CYS A 120 12.20 -4.52 10.54
CA CYS A 120 11.68 -5.07 11.80
C CYS A 120 10.55 -4.23 12.42
N ASN A 121 10.41 -2.98 12.01
CA ASN A 121 9.33 -2.08 12.42
C ASN A 121 8.19 -2.02 11.40
N MET A 122 8.16 -2.92 10.42
CA MET A 122 7.12 -2.96 9.40
C MET A 122 6.22 -4.17 9.55
N ILE A 123 4.94 -3.95 9.26
CA ILE A 123 3.94 -5.01 9.10
C ILE A 123 3.37 -4.89 7.68
N TYR A 124 3.55 -5.94 6.87
CA TYR A 124 2.96 -6.02 5.53
C TYR A 124 1.66 -6.81 5.58
N ILE A 125 0.57 -6.20 5.14
CA ILE A 125 -0.75 -6.85 5.07
C ILE A 125 -1.10 -7.05 3.60
N GLY A 126 -1.41 -8.27 3.20
CA GLY A 126 -1.74 -8.60 1.82
C GLY A 126 -2.78 -9.70 1.71
N ASP A 127 -3.50 -9.74 0.59
CA ASP A 127 -4.61 -10.67 0.34
C ASP A 127 -4.40 -11.57 -0.89
N GLY A 128 -3.30 -11.38 -1.62
CA GLY A 128 -3.10 -12.04 -2.90
C GLY A 128 -1.72 -12.67 -3.11
N LEU A 129 -1.66 -13.50 -4.16
CA LEU A 129 -0.39 -14.13 -4.56
C LEU A 129 0.69 -13.10 -4.96
N SER A 130 0.26 -11.94 -5.45
CA SER A 130 1.15 -10.83 -5.79
C SER A 130 1.88 -10.24 -4.58
N ASP A 131 1.38 -10.47 -3.36
CA ASP A 131 1.97 -9.97 -2.12
C ASP A 131 3.00 -10.92 -1.51
N VAL A 132 3.01 -12.19 -1.97
CA VAL A 132 3.91 -13.23 -1.44
C VAL A 132 5.39 -12.82 -1.45
N PRO A 133 5.95 -12.18 -2.51
CA PRO A 133 7.33 -11.72 -2.51
C PRO A 133 7.62 -10.70 -1.40
N CYS A 134 6.70 -9.74 -1.19
CA CYS A 134 6.82 -8.75 -0.12
C CYS A 134 6.74 -9.39 1.27
N MET A 135 5.81 -10.33 1.47
CA MET A 135 5.68 -11.05 2.74
C MET A 135 6.92 -11.88 3.07
N LYS A 136 7.49 -12.57 2.06
CA LYS A 136 8.75 -13.32 2.22
C LYS A 136 9.90 -12.39 2.58
N MET A 137 9.99 -11.25 1.90
CA MET A 137 11.00 -10.25 2.18
C MET A 137 10.86 -9.70 3.61
N MET A 138 9.64 -9.35 4.05
CA MET A 138 9.40 -8.92 5.44
C MET A 138 9.95 -9.94 6.42
N LYS A 139 9.59 -11.21 6.26
CA LYS A 139 10.06 -12.30 7.13
C LYS A 139 11.58 -12.43 7.12
N ALA A 140 12.22 -12.33 5.95
CA ALA A 140 13.67 -12.45 5.80
C ALA A 140 14.45 -11.33 6.51
N TYR A 141 13.86 -10.13 6.58
CA TYR A 141 14.50 -8.96 7.21
C TYR A 141 13.94 -8.64 8.62
N GLY A 142 13.26 -9.59 9.27
CA GLY A 142 12.78 -9.45 10.65
C GLY A 142 11.50 -8.63 10.82
N GLY A 143 10.83 -8.28 9.74
CA GLY A 143 9.52 -7.65 9.76
C GLY A 143 8.37 -8.67 9.90
N TYR A 144 7.15 -8.17 9.90
CA TYR A 144 5.95 -8.98 10.08
C TYR A 144 5.09 -8.97 8.82
N SER A 145 4.33 -10.04 8.61
CA SER A 145 3.33 -10.10 7.53
C SER A 145 2.05 -10.76 8.00
N ILE A 146 0.93 -10.23 7.52
CA ILE A 146 -0.42 -10.71 7.81
C ILE A 146 -1.11 -11.00 6.47
N ALA A 147 -1.54 -12.25 6.27
CA ALA A 147 -2.37 -12.62 5.14
C ALA A 147 -3.85 -12.47 5.52
N VAL A 148 -4.60 -11.70 4.74
CA VAL A 148 -6.04 -11.55 4.88
C VAL A 148 -6.76 -12.28 3.75
N TYR A 149 -7.93 -12.85 4.02
CA TYR A 149 -8.72 -13.55 3.03
C TYR A 149 -10.21 -13.46 3.33
N ARG A 150 -11.02 -13.48 2.27
CA ARG A 150 -12.46 -13.66 2.42
C ARG A 150 -12.77 -15.14 2.68
N LYS A 151 -13.52 -15.45 3.72
CA LYS A 151 -14.04 -16.80 3.94
C LYS A 151 -14.96 -17.17 2.77
N ARG A 152 -14.51 -18.08 1.90
CA ARG A 152 -15.36 -18.61 0.82
C ARG A 152 -16.45 -19.45 1.46
N THR A 153 -17.72 -19.05 1.30
CA THR A 153 -18.85 -19.94 1.55
C THR A 153 -18.83 -20.99 0.46
N VAL A 154 -18.35 -22.19 0.77
CA VAL A 154 -18.44 -23.33 -0.13
C VAL A 154 -19.90 -23.71 -0.21
N ARG A 155 -20.59 -23.31 -1.29
CA ARG A 155 -21.87 -23.92 -1.63
C ARG A 155 -21.54 -25.36 -2.09
N LEU A 156 -21.77 -26.33 -1.19
CA LEU A 156 -21.82 -27.74 -1.59
C LEU A 156 -22.88 -27.85 -2.70
N ARG A 157 -22.46 -28.08 -3.91
CA ARG A 157 -23.39 -28.57 -4.95
C ARG A 157 -23.70 -30.01 -4.52
N THR A 158 -24.86 -30.23 -3.95
CA THR A 158 -25.46 -31.55 -3.87
C THR A 158 -25.68 -32.02 -5.32
N CYS A 159 -25.02 -33.10 -5.71
CA CYS A 159 -25.28 -33.87 -6.94
C CYS A 159 -26.65 -34.50 -6.83
#